data_617c2006f76bc43a794bfaaee99a1178
#
_entry.id   617c2006f76bc43a794bfaaee99a1178
#
_cell.length_a   1.000
_cell.length_b   1.000
_cell.length_c   1.000
_cell.angle_alpha   90.00
_cell.angle_beta   90.00
_cell.angle_gamma   90.00
#
_symmetry.space_group_name_H-M   'P 1'
#
loop_
_entity.id
_entity.type
_entity.pdbx_description
1 polymer ?
#
loop_
_entity_poly.entity_id
_entity_poly.type
_entity_poly.pdbx_seq_one_letter_code
_entity_poly.pdbx_strand_id
1 'polypeptide(L)'
;MASSSSYNSPCAACKFLRRKCMPGCIFAPYFPPEEPQKFANVHKIFGASNVTKLLNELLPHQREDAVNSLAYEAEARVRDPVYGCVGSISFLQRQVQRLQKELDAANADLIRYACSEIPTALPAPPGTSSIQQMAPRHRPGDQFNRRMGNEGGFYQPSDDI
;
A
#
# COMPACT_ATOMS: atom_id res chain seq x y z
N MET A 1 -8.56 19.79 20.00
CA MET A 1 -9.23 19.46 21.27
C MET A 1 -8.55 18.23 21.83
N ALA A 2 -7.74 18.41 22.88
CA ALA A 2 -7.03 17.32 23.52
C ALA A 2 -8.04 16.46 24.28
N SER A 3 -8.24 15.24 23.84
CA SER A 3 -9.03 14.25 24.55
C SER A 3 -8.34 13.96 25.87
N SER A 4 -8.94 14.41 26.96
CA SER A 4 -8.56 14.06 28.32
C SER A 4 -8.76 12.57 28.51
N SER A 5 -7.73 11.79 28.18
CA SER A 5 -7.69 10.35 28.48
C SER A 5 -7.68 10.19 30.00
N SER A 6 -8.63 9.42 30.51
CA SER A 6 -8.77 9.08 31.92
C SER A 6 -7.48 8.41 32.42
N TYR A 7 -6.73 9.17 33.21
CA TYR A 7 -5.40 8.79 33.76
C TYR A 7 -5.41 7.60 34.71
N ASN A 8 -6.50 6.85 34.84
CA ASN A 8 -6.65 5.74 35.78
C ASN A 8 -6.72 4.35 35.16
N SER A 9 -6.79 4.21 33.82
CA SER A 9 -6.88 2.90 33.19
C SER A 9 -5.55 2.52 32.55
N PRO A 10 -5.01 1.31 32.80
CA PRO A 10 -3.80 0.85 32.10
C PRO A 10 -4.08 0.72 30.60
N CYS A 11 -3.10 1.06 29.74
CA CYS A 11 -3.23 0.87 28.30
C CYS A 11 -3.48 -0.61 27.96
N ALA A 12 -4.04 -0.88 26.79
CA ALA A 12 -4.37 -2.24 26.34
C ALA A 12 -3.17 -3.19 26.42
N ALA A 13 -1.97 -2.70 26.09
CA ALA A 13 -0.73 -3.48 26.16
C ALA A 13 -0.39 -3.90 27.59
N CYS A 14 -0.38 -2.96 28.54
CA CYS A 14 -0.06 -3.26 29.93
C CYS A 14 -1.13 -4.14 30.58
N LYS A 15 -2.40 -3.92 30.26
CA LYS A 15 -3.51 -4.78 30.70
C LYS A 15 -3.33 -6.22 30.18
N PHE A 16 -3.02 -6.38 28.91
CA PHE A 16 -2.79 -7.68 28.29
C PHE A 16 -1.58 -8.41 28.88
N LEU A 17 -0.47 -7.67 29.08
CA LEU A 17 0.78 -8.21 29.64
C LEU A 17 0.75 -8.36 31.17
N ARG A 18 -0.37 -8.06 31.81
CA ARG A 18 -0.55 -8.14 33.29
C ARG A 18 0.54 -7.40 34.06
N ARG A 19 0.91 -6.21 33.61
CA ARG A 19 1.92 -5.36 34.24
C ARG A 19 1.35 -3.97 34.54
N LYS A 20 1.96 -3.29 35.54
CA LYS A 20 1.60 -1.90 35.85
C LYS A 20 1.94 -0.98 34.67
N CYS A 21 1.00 -0.12 34.28
CA CYS A 21 1.23 0.91 33.29
C CYS A 21 1.91 2.09 33.98
N MET A 22 3.18 2.34 33.63
CA MET A 22 3.95 3.43 34.23
C MET A 22 3.78 4.73 33.40
N PRO A 23 3.95 5.91 34.00
CA PRO A 23 4.08 7.16 33.26
C PRO A 23 5.21 7.03 32.21
N GLY A 24 4.96 7.47 30.97
CA GLY A 24 5.92 7.30 29.87
C GLY A 24 5.93 5.90 29.24
N CYS A 25 4.91 5.07 29.48
CA CYS A 25 4.76 3.79 28.80
C CYS A 25 4.71 3.99 27.29
N ILE A 26 5.65 3.39 26.55
CA ILE A 26 5.79 3.52 25.09
C ILE A 26 4.54 3.07 24.32
N PHE A 27 3.73 2.18 24.89
CA PHE A 27 2.51 1.68 24.27
C PHE A 27 1.28 2.55 24.54
N ALA A 28 1.30 3.35 25.61
CA ALA A 28 0.11 4.05 26.07
C ALA A 28 -0.51 5.00 25.03
N PRO A 29 0.27 5.76 24.24
CA PRO A 29 -0.27 6.64 23.20
C PRO A 29 -0.95 5.92 22.05
N TYR A 30 -0.54 4.66 21.76
CA TYR A 30 -0.89 3.96 20.52
C TYR A 30 -1.85 2.79 20.71
N PHE A 31 -1.98 2.29 21.95
CA PHE A 31 -2.83 1.15 22.30
C PHE A 31 -3.76 1.54 23.45
N PRO A 32 -4.81 2.31 23.15
CA PRO A 32 -5.76 2.74 24.16
C PRO A 32 -6.51 1.55 24.77
N PRO A 33 -7.00 1.65 26.01
CA PRO A 33 -7.67 0.55 26.71
C PRO A 33 -8.98 0.10 26.06
N GLU A 34 -9.55 0.94 25.19
CA GLU A 34 -10.77 0.69 24.42
C GLU A 34 -10.56 -0.29 23.27
N GLU A 35 -9.31 -0.40 22.77
CA GLU A 35 -8.95 -1.26 21.62
C GLU A 35 -8.03 -2.42 22.03
N PRO A 36 -8.45 -3.33 22.92
CA PRO A 36 -7.57 -4.40 23.41
C PRO A 36 -7.18 -5.37 22.29
N GLN A 37 -8.04 -5.57 21.29
CA GLN A 37 -7.80 -6.49 20.19
C GLN A 37 -6.66 -6.03 19.28
N LYS A 38 -6.48 -4.72 19.09
CA LYS A 38 -5.37 -4.14 18.35
C LYS A 38 -4.02 -4.62 18.90
N PHE A 39 -3.83 -4.50 20.22
CA PHE A 39 -2.60 -4.99 20.86
C PHE A 39 -2.49 -6.52 20.85
N ALA A 40 -3.59 -7.24 21.10
CA ALA A 40 -3.58 -8.70 21.11
C ALA A 40 -3.12 -9.29 19.76
N ASN A 41 -3.60 -8.74 18.64
CA ASN A 41 -3.20 -9.13 17.30
C ASN A 41 -1.71 -8.85 17.05
N VAL A 42 -1.27 -7.62 17.36
CA VAL A 42 0.14 -7.20 17.20
C VAL A 42 1.07 -8.06 18.07
N HIS A 43 0.67 -8.33 19.31
CA HIS A 43 1.44 -9.20 20.21
C HIS A 43 1.54 -10.63 19.69
N LYS A 44 0.45 -11.19 19.17
CA LYS A 44 0.41 -12.55 18.63
C LYS A 44 1.35 -12.76 17.46
N ILE A 45 1.47 -11.75 16.58
CA ILE A 45 2.25 -11.87 15.34
C ILE A 45 3.70 -11.42 15.52
N PHE A 46 3.93 -10.28 16.17
CA PHE A 46 5.27 -9.68 16.28
C PHE A 46 5.92 -9.84 17.65
N GLY A 47 5.13 -9.97 18.71
CA GLY A 47 5.60 -9.99 20.08
C GLY A 47 5.89 -8.59 20.65
N ALA A 48 5.60 -8.40 21.94
CA ALA A 48 5.73 -7.10 22.60
C ALA A 48 7.18 -6.55 22.58
N SER A 49 8.17 -7.43 22.75
CA SER A 49 9.58 -7.02 22.79
C SER A 49 10.06 -6.46 21.44
N ASN A 50 9.66 -7.05 20.33
CA ASN A 50 10.03 -6.59 18.99
C ASN A 50 9.36 -5.25 18.67
N VAL A 51 8.08 -5.11 19.02
CA VAL A 51 7.36 -3.85 18.87
C VAL A 51 7.99 -2.74 19.72
N THR A 52 8.41 -3.06 20.97
CA THR A 52 9.13 -2.10 21.81
C THR A 52 10.44 -1.63 21.17
N LYS A 53 11.23 -2.55 20.62
CA LYS A 53 12.49 -2.22 19.94
C LYS A 53 12.23 -1.29 18.75
N LEU A 54 11.30 -1.66 17.88
CA LEU A 54 10.94 -0.86 16.72
C LEU A 54 10.50 0.56 17.12
N LEU A 55 9.60 0.69 18.10
CA LEU A 55 9.10 2.00 18.53
C LEU A 55 10.20 2.86 19.17
N ASN A 56 11.22 2.25 19.80
CA ASN A 56 12.35 3.00 20.35
C ASN A 56 13.30 3.49 19.25
N GLU A 57 13.44 2.78 18.14
CA GLU A 57 14.28 3.16 17.00
C GLU A 57 13.63 4.27 16.15
N LEU A 58 12.29 4.39 16.20
CA LEU A 58 11.54 5.37 15.42
C LEU A 58 11.45 6.72 16.12
N LEU A 59 11.44 7.77 15.31
CA LEU A 59 11.14 9.13 15.79
C LEU A 59 9.69 9.21 16.29
N PRO A 60 9.40 10.02 17.31
CA PRO A 60 8.08 10.07 17.92
C PRO A 60 6.91 10.29 16.95
N HIS A 61 7.11 11.13 15.92
CA HIS A 61 6.09 11.44 14.93
C HIS A 61 5.81 10.29 13.94
N GLN A 62 6.71 9.30 13.84
CA GLN A 62 6.58 8.14 12.97
C GLN A 62 5.92 6.93 13.67
N ARG A 63 5.86 6.95 15.00
CA ARG A 63 5.43 5.79 15.79
C ARG A 63 3.98 5.43 15.60
N GLU A 64 3.11 6.43 15.44
CA GLU A 64 1.68 6.21 15.22
C GLU A 64 1.43 5.48 13.90
N ASP A 65 2.04 5.95 12.82
CA ASP A 65 1.93 5.32 11.49
C ASP A 65 2.49 3.90 11.50
N ALA A 66 3.63 3.70 12.17
CA ALA A 66 4.22 2.37 12.32
C ALA A 66 3.29 1.41 13.08
N VAL A 67 2.67 1.86 14.17
CA VAL A 67 1.71 1.04 14.93
C VAL A 67 0.48 0.72 14.10
N ASN A 68 -0.05 1.67 13.34
CA ASN A 68 -1.20 1.45 12.48
C ASN A 68 -0.87 0.43 11.37
N SER A 69 0.32 0.52 10.77
CA SER A 69 0.82 -0.45 9.80
C SER A 69 0.96 -1.85 10.40
N LEU A 70 1.60 -1.97 11.56
CA LEU A 70 1.74 -3.24 12.27
C LEU A 70 0.39 -3.84 12.66
N ALA A 71 -0.56 -3.01 13.11
CA ALA A 71 -1.89 -3.47 13.49
C ALA A 71 -2.65 -4.03 12.30
N TYR A 72 -2.59 -3.34 11.16
CA TYR A 72 -3.19 -3.81 9.89
C TYR A 72 -2.59 -5.14 9.44
N GLU A 73 -1.26 -5.26 9.43
CA GLU A 73 -0.58 -6.49 9.04
C GLU A 73 -0.91 -7.64 10.00
N ALA A 74 -0.89 -7.38 11.30
CA ALA A 74 -1.23 -8.37 12.31
C ALA A 74 -2.67 -8.88 12.16
N GLU A 75 -3.62 -7.98 11.98
CA GLU A 75 -5.03 -8.34 11.76
C GLU A 75 -5.20 -9.17 10.49
N ALA A 76 -4.58 -8.74 9.40
CA ALA A 76 -4.61 -9.49 8.14
C ALA A 76 -4.02 -10.90 8.30
N ARG A 77 -2.90 -11.03 9.03
CA ARG A 77 -2.25 -12.32 9.29
C ARG A 77 -3.04 -13.22 10.25
N VAL A 78 -3.76 -12.65 11.19
CA VAL A 78 -4.68 -13.41 12.06
C VAL A 78 -5.85 -13.96 11.28
N ARG A 79 -6.37 -13.19 10.30
CA ARG A 79 -7.50 -13.55 9.44
C ARG A 79 -7.10 -14.56 8.36
N ASP A 80 -5.97 -14.32 7.72
CA ASP A 80 -5.38 -15.21 6.71
C ASP A 80 -3.92 -15.51 7.07
N PRO A 81 -3.65 -16.64 7.75
CA PRO A 81 -2.30 -16.99 8.19
C PRO A 81 -1.32 -17.25 7.04
N VAL A 82 -1.81 -17.59 5.84
CA VAL A 82 -0.96 -17.93 4.68
C VAL A 82 -0.51 -16.66 3.95
N TYR A 83 -1.47 -15.86 3.50
CA TYR A 83 -1.15 -14.70 2.66
C TYR A 83 -1.13 -13.39 3.43
N GLY A 84 -1.89 -13.27 4.52
CA GLY A 84 -1.97 -12.03 5.30
C GLY A 84 -2.38 -10.83 4.43
N CYS A 85 -1.70 -9.70 4.57
CA CYS A 85 -1.98 -8.49 3.78
C CYS A 85 -1.59 -8.64 2.28
N VAL A 86 -0.68 -9.54 1.93
CA VAL A 86 -0.29 -9.81 0.53
C VAL A 86 -1.47 -10.33 -0.30
N GLY A 87 -2.38 -11.10 0.31
CA GLY A 87 -3.61 -11.55 -0.36
C GLY A 87 -4.45 -10.39 -0.87
N SER A 88 -4.69 -9.38 -0.05
CA SER A 88 -5.43 -8.17 -0.42
C SER A 88 -4.71 -7.37 -1.49
N ILE A 89 -3.38 -7.21 -1.39
CA ILE A 89 -2.56 -6.51 -2.38
C ILE A 89 -2.66 -7.20 -3.73
N SER A 90 -2.49 -8.52 -3.78
CA SER A 90 -2.56 -9.31 -5.02
C SER A 90 -3.96 -9.26 -5.66
N PHE A 91 -5.01 -9.20 -4.85
CA PHE A 91 -6.37 -9.04 -5.35
C PHE A 91 -6.56 -7.67 -5.99
N LEU A 92 -6.16 -6.60 -5.32
CA LEU A 92 -6.27 -5.24 -5.84
C LEU A 92 -5.41 -5.03 -7.09
N GLN A 93 -4.21 -5.57 -7.14
CA GLN A 93 -3.35 -5.52 -8.33
C GLN A 93 -4.03 -6.16 -9.55
N ARG A 94 -4.67 -7.33 -9.36
CA ARG A 94 -5.44 -7.96 -10.45
C ARG A 94 -6.63 -7.12 -10.89
N GLN A 95 -7.33 -6.46 -9.96
CA GLN A 95 -8.42 -5.55 -10.32
C GLN A 95 -7.92 -4.34 -11.12
N VAL A 96 -6.82 -3.72 -10.70
CA VAL A 96 -6.21 -2.59 -11.42
C VAL A 96 -5.83 -3.01 -12.84
N GLN A 97 -5.16 -4.16 -13.00
CA GLN A 97 -4.79 -4.67 -14.33
C GLN A 97 -6.00 -4.94 -15.22
N ARG A 98 -7.10 -5.46 -14.66
CA ARG A 98 -8.33 -5.67 -15.42
C ARG A 98 -8.95 -4.35 -15.87
N LEU A 99 -9.13 -3.41 -14.95
CA LEU A 99 -9.70 -2.10 -15.25
C LEU A 99 -8.85 -1.31 -16.24
N GLN A 100 -7.53 -1.44 -16.15
CA GLN A 100 -6.63 -0.82 -17.14
C GLN A 100 -6.87 -1.38 -18.55
N LYS A 101 -6.99 -2.70 -18.68
CA LYS A 101 -7.29 -3.33 -19.98
C LYS A 101 -8.66 -2.90 -20.54
N GLU A 102 -9.67 -2.82 -19.68
CA GLU A 102 -11.02 -2.35 -20.06
C GLU A 102 -10.97 -0.88 -20.54
N LEU A 103 -10.22 -0.02 -19.84
CA LEU A 103 -10.01 1.37 -20.21
C LEU A 103 -9.27 1.50 -21.56
N ASP A 104 -8.21 0.71 -21.74
CA ASP A 104 -7.44 0.73 -23.00
C ASP A 104 -8.30 0.28 -24.18
N ALA A 105 -9.15 -0.73 -23.98
CA ALA A 105 -10.09 -1.20 -24.99
C ALA A 105 -11.13 -0.11 -25.33
N ALA A 106 -11.72 0.52 -24.33
CA ALA A 106 -12.69 1.59 -24.54
C ALA A 106 -12.07 2.80 -25.25
N ASN A 107 -10.84 3.17 -24.90
CA ASN A 107 -10.11 4.23 -25.58
C ASN A 107 -9.80 3.86 -27.05
N ALA A 108 -9.44 2.61 -27.32
CA ALA A 108 -9.23 2.15 -28.70
C ALA A 108 -10.51 2.21 -29.53
N ASP A 109 -11.64 1.86 -28.94
CA ASP A 109 -12.94 1.96 -29.60
C ASP A 109 -13.34 3.41 -29.87
N LEU A 110 -13.12 4.31 -28.91
CA LEU A 110 -13.34 5.76 -29.12
C LEU A 110 -12.51 6.30 -30.29
N ILE A 111 -11.23 5.90 -30.38
CA ILE A 111 -10.36 6.29 -31.49
C ILE A 111 -10.91 5.75 -32.81
N ARG A 112 -11.36 4.50 -32.88
CA ARG A 112 -11.96 3.92 -34.09
C ARG A 112 -13.19 4.69 -34.53
N TYR A 113 -14.10 5.03 -33.61
CA TYR A 113 -15.30 5.81 -33.91
C TYR A 113 -14.94 7.21 -34.40
N ALA A 114 -14.02 7.91 -33.72
CA ALA A 114 -13.56 9.23 -34.13
C ALA A 114 -12.90 9.24 -35.52
N CYS A 115 -12.16 8.16 -35.86
CA CYS A 115 -11.55 8.03 -37.20
C CYS A 115 -12.56 7.64 -38.28
N SER A 116 -13.67 6.94 -37.93
CA SER A 116 -14.69 6.53 -38.91
C SER A 116 -15.65 7.68 -39.29
N GLU A 117 -15.75 8.71 -38.45
CA GLU A 117 -16.61 9.87 -38.69
C GLU A 117 -15.93 10.99 -39.50
N ILE A 118 -14.67 10.85 -39.92
CA ILE A 118 -14.04 11.80 -40.81
C ILE A 118 -14.49 11.48 -42.26
N PRO A 119 -15.42 12.27 -42.88
CA PRO A 119 -15.76 12.06 -44.29
C PRO A 119 -14.50 12.37 -45.11
N THR A 120 -14.01 11.38 -45.82
CA THR A 120 -12.99 11.56 -46.88
C THR A 120 -13.57 12.34 -48.05
N ALA A 121 -13.81 13.62 -47.86
CA ALA A 121 -14.26 14.51 -48.93
C ALA A 121 -13.58 15.88 -48.84
N LEU A 122 -12.26 15.89 -49.04
CA LEU A 122 -11.57 17.09 -49.53
C LEU A 122 -10.60 16.66 -50.64
N PRO A 123 -10.72 17.22 -51.84
CA PRO A 123 -9.74 16.96 -52.91
C PRO A 123 -8.40 17.55 -52.48
N ALA A 124 -7.35 16.74 -52.59
CA ALA A 124 -5.99 17.14 -52.28
C ALA A 124 -5.54 18.30 -53.16
N PRO A 125 -4.95 19.39 -52.62
CA PRO A 125 -4.19 20.35 -53.39
C PRO A 125 -2.84 19.69 -53.78
N PRO A 126 -2.37 19.94 -55.04
CA PRO A 126 -1.09 19.40 -55.49
C PRO A 126 0.06 20.17 -54.85
N GLY A 127 0.93 19.44 -54.16
CA GLY A 127 2.29 19.87 -53.88
C GLY A 127 2.53 20.54 -52.54
N THR A 128 3.03 19.78 -51.59
CA THR A 128 4.24 20.14 -50.82
C THR A 128 4.76 18.91 -50.07
N SER A 129 5.99 18.61 -50.36
CA SER A 129 6.81 17.61 -49.66
C SER A 129 7.08 17.99 -48.20
N SER A 130 7.30 16.99 -47.39
CA SER A 130 7.94 17.05 -46.06
C SER A 130 7.01 17.37 -44.87
N ILE A 131 6.37 16.32 -44.35
CA ILE A 131 5.98 16.33 -42.94
C ILE A 131 6.88 15.30 -42.23
N GLN A 132 7.81 15.86 -41.44
CA GLN A 132 8.59 15.14 -40.47
C GLN A 132 7.66 14.39 -39.51
N GLN A 133 7.90 13.10 -39.35
CA GLN A 133 7.28 12.26 -38.34
C GLN A 133 7.58 12.86 -36.94
N MET A 134 6.57 13.44 -36.34
CA MET A 134 6.61 13.77 -34.90
C MET A 134 6.41 12.48 -34.11
N ALA A 135 7.45 12.04 -33.47
CA ALA A 135 7.39 10.98 -32.48
C ALA A 135 6.41 11.34 -31.35
N PRO A 136 5.66 10.34 -30.80
CA PRO A 136 4.73 10.62 -29.70
C PRO A 136 5.49 11.09 -28.46
N ARG A 137 5.06 12.24 -27.93
CA ARG A 137 5.60 12.80 -26.68
C ARG A 137 5.29 11.84 -25.54
N HIS A 138 6.33 11.35 -24.89
CA HIS A 138 6.27 10.62 -23.65
C HIS A 138 5.49 11.42 -22.57
N ARG A 139 4.45 10.82 -22.01
CA ARG A 139 3.76 11.34 -20.81
C ARG A 139 4.64 11.12 -19.59
N PRO A 140 4.68 12.07 -18.63
CA PRO A 140 5.53 11.96 -17.41
C PRO A 140 5.10 10.90 -16.38
N GLY A 141 4.20 9.98 -16.71
CA GLY A 141 3.71 8.94 -15.80
C GLY A 141 4.46 7.61 -15.84
N ASP A 142 5.24 7.35 -16.89
CA ASP A 142 5.83 6.03 -17.10
C ASP A 142 7.14 5.76 -16.30
N GLN A 143 7.68 6.75 -15.61
CA GLN A 143 8.92 6.55 -14.84
C GLN A 143 8.73 5.84 -13.50
N PHE A 144 7.52 5.85 -12.94
CA PHE A 144 7.27 5.20 -11.64
C PHE A 144 7.22 3.68 -11.75
N ASN A 145 6.76 3.15 -12.89
CA ASN A 145 6.58 1.70 -13.07
C ASN A 145 7.85 0.96 -13.52
N ARG A 146 8.88 1.67 -14.03
CA ARG A 146 10.15 1.04 -14.46
C ARG A 146 11.11 0.76 -13.32
N ARG A 147 10.94 1.43 -12.16
CA ARG A 147 11.86 1.27 -11.03
C ARG A 147 11.50 0.11 -10.11
N MET A 148 10.29 -0.42 -10.20
CA MET A 148 9.84 -1.57 -9.41
C MET A 148 9.95 -2.93 -10.13
N GLY A 149 10.38 -2.96 -11.38
CA GLY A 149 10.43 -4.18 -12.21
C GLY A 149 11.76 -4.94 -12.20
N ASN A 150 12.80 -4.43 -11.56
CA ASN A 150 14.15 -5.01 -11.73
C ASN A 150 14.85 -5.43 -10.42
N GLU A 151 14.13 -5.54 -9.30
CA GLU A 151 14.69 -6.11 -8.07
C GLU A 151 13.83 -7.27 -7.52
N GLY A 152 13.38 -8.14 -8.41
CA GLY A 152 12.84 -9.46 -8.08
C GLY A 152 13.96 -10.49 -8.04
N GLY A 153 14.94 -10.34 -7.16
CA GLY A 153 15.88 -11.39 -6.83
C GLY A 153 15.13 -12.53 -6.13
N PHE A 154 14.91 -13.62 -6.84
CA PHE A 154 14.44 -14.87 -6.29
C PHE A 154 15.38 -15.32 -5.17
N TYR A 155 14.88 -15.31 -3.94
CA TYR A 155 15.49 -16.01 -2.84
C TYR A 155 15.21 -17.52 -3.06
N GLN A 156 16.24 -18.23 -3.49
CA GLN A 156 16.24 -19.68 -3.61
C GLN A 156 16.72 -20.23 -2.26
N PRO A 157 15.92 -21.03 -1.54
CA PRO A 157 16.43 -21.72 -0.36
C PRO A 157 17.41 -22.80 -0.83
N SER A 158 18.61 -22.75 -0.30
CA SER A 158 19.61 -23.82 -0.44
C SER A 158 19.14 -24.98 0.43
N ASP A 159 18.81 -26.10 -0.19
CA ASP A 159 18.78 -27.39 0.44
C ASP A 159 20.23 -27.83 0.68
N ASP A 160 20.66 -27.77 1.94
CA ASP A 160 21.82 -28.52 2.41
C ASP A 160 21.54 -29.07 3.81
N ILE A 161 21.30 -30.40 3.83
CA ILE A 161 21.51 -31.47 4.82
C ILE A 161 21.29 -31.14 6.31
#